data_e6b1c0be1f053f32c210ce000aa26d64
#
_entry.id   e6b1c0be1f053f32c210ce000aa26d64
#
_cell.length_a   1.000
_cell.length_b   1.000
_cell.length_c   1.000
_cell.angle_alpha   90.00
_cell.angle_beta   90.00
_cell.angle_gamma   90.00
#
_symmetry.space_group_name_H-M   'P 1'
#
loop_
_entity.id
_entity.type
_entity.pdbx_description
1 polymer ?
#
loop_
_entity_poly.entity_id
_entity_poly.type
_entity_poly.pdbx_seq_one_letter_code
_entity_poly.pdbx_strand_id
1 'polypeptide(L)'
;RFAKVIADVRKDSTVKAVVLRVNSPGGSVLASEKIKAEIDLIQKRGIPVIASYGDYAASGGYWISANCDKIYSNATTLTGSIGVFSMIPDISGTLKDKVHVNITPVNSNKHADMYGMMRPLDQAELDYMQASVENIYEKFTGLVAEGRDMTVPAVDEIAQGRVWTGAEALAIGLVDEIGTIEDAITYAASAIDGVR
;
A
#
# COMPACT_ATOMS: atom_id res chain seq x y z
N ARG A 1 13.14 1.06 -7.87
CA ARG A 1 13.97 2.27 -7.78
C ARG A 1 13.82 2.94 -6.41
N PHE A 2 12.59 3.18 -5.92
CA PHE A 2 12.33 3.89 -4.68
C PHE A 2 12.86 3.13 -3.44
N ALA A 3 12.58 1.83 -3.30
CA ALA A 3 13.12 1.01 -2.22
C ALA A 3 14.65 1.07 -2.11
N LYS A 4 15.37 1.22 -3.25
CA LYS A 4 16.82 1.40 -3.23
C LYS A 4 17.23 2.71 -2.57
N VAL A 5 16.51 3.80 -2.84
CA VAL A 5 16.78 5.11 -2.20
C VAL A 5 16.60 5.01 -0.70
N ILE A 6 15.53 4.37 -0.23
CA ILE A 6 15.29 4.14 1.21
C ILE A 6 16.37 3.25 1.83
N ALA A 7 16.80 2.21 1.10
CA ALA A 7 17.91 1.36 1.53
C ALA A 7 19.24 2.14 1.64
N ASP A 8 19.48 3.10 0.77
CA ASP A 8 20.67 3.95 0.83
C ASP A 8 20.57 4.92 2.05
N VAL A 9 19.41 5.53 2.30
CA VAL A 9 19.12 6.31 3.53
C VAL A 9 19.34 5.48 4.77
N ARG A 10 18.84 4.22 4.79
CA ARG A 10 19.05 3.30 5.91
C ARG A 10 20.52 3.04 6.22
N LYS A 11 21.39 3.00 5.20
CA LYS A 11 22.83 2.73 5.37
C LYS A 11 23.62 3.94 5.83
N ASP A 12 23.09 5.14 5.66
CA ASP A 12 23.73 6.37 6.08
C ASP A 12 23.70 6.50 7.61
N SER A 13 24.87 6.55 8.24
CA SER A 13 25.00 6.67 9.70
C SER A 13 24.75 8.08 10.23
N THR A 14 24.68 9.08 9.34
CA THR A 14 24.42 10.47 9.70
C THR A 14 22.92 10.77 9.84
N VAL A 15 22.05 9.94 9.24
CA VAL A 15 20.60 10.06 9.33
C VAL A 15 20.14 9.76 10.75
N LYS A 16 19.37 10.68 11.35
CA LYS A 16 18.82 10.57 12.70
C LYS A 16 17.31 10.44 12.74
N ALA A 17 16.62 10.95 11.73
CA ALA A 17 15.19 10.78 11.52
C ALA A 17 14.89 10.78 10.03
N VAL A 18 13.73 10.27 9.63
CA VAL A 18 13.27 10.27 8.24
C VAL A 18 11.87 10.88 8.17
N VAL A 19 11.68 11.85 7.27
CA VAL A 19 10.35 12.31 6.88
C VAL A 19 10.02 11.72 5.52
N LEU A 20 9.02 10.84 5.52
CA LEU A 20 8.53 10.18 4.32
C LEU A 20 7.37 10.98 3.72
N ARG A 21 7.63 11.73 2.65
CA ARG A 21 6.55 12.41 1.91
C ARG A 21 5.84 11.41 1.02
N VAL A 22 4.56 11.17 1.30
CA VAL A 22 3.69 10.26 0.52
C VAL A 22 2.70 11.09 -0.29
N ASN A 23 2.79 10.97 -1.62
CA ASN A 23 1.78 11.49 -2.55
C ASN A 23 1.51 10.41 -3.60
N SER A 24 0.73 9.39 -3.23
CA SER A 24 0.52 8.19 -4.02
C SER A 24 -0.90 7.64 -3.83
N PRO A 25 -1.63 7.35 -4.92
CA PRO A 25 -2.93 6.68 -4.86
C PRO A 25 -2.80 5.15 -4.62
N GLY A 26 -1.57 4.64 -4.56
CA GLY A 26 -1.29 3.21 -4.42
C GLY A 26 -0.71 2.57 -5.67
N GLY A 27 -0.93 1.27 -5.81
CA GLY A 27 -0.43 0.49 -6.95
C GLY A 27 -0.04 -0.93 -6.55
N SER A 28 1.08 -1.41 -7.08
CA SER A 28 1.54 -2.79 -6.89
C SER A 28 1.82 -3.12 -5.41
N VAL A 29 1.17 -4.15 -4.90
CA VAL A 29 1.38 -4.68 -3.54
C VAL A 29 2.85 -5.08 -3.33
N LEU A 30 3.45 -5.77 -4.31
CA LEU A 30 4.86 -6.18 -4.23
C LEU A 30 5.81 -4.97 -4.13
N ALA A 31 5.52 -3.89 -4.84
CA ALA A 31 6.32 -2.67 -4.77
C ALA A 31 6.16 -1.98 -3.41
N SER A 32 4.93 -1.90 -2.90
CA SER A 32 4.61 -1.34 -1.59
C SER A 32 5.29 -2.13 -0.47
N GLU A 33 5.23 -3.45 -0.51
CA GLU A 33 5.88 -4.33 0.46
C GLU A 33 7.41 -4.16 0.48
N LYS A 34 8.04 -4.06 -0.68
CA LYS A 34 9.49 -3.81 -0.77
C LYS A 34 9.89 -2.45 -0.18
N ILE A 35 9.05 -1.44 -0.34
CA ILE A 35 9.28 -0.10 0.24
C ILE A 35 9.09 -0.16 1.76
N LYS A 36 7.98 -0.74 2.21
CA LYS A 36 7.68 -0.91 3.63
C LYS A 36 8.79 -1.67 4.36
N ALA A 37 9.27 -2.77 3.79
CA ALA A 37 10.34 -3.56 4.39
C ALA A 37 11.62 -2.73 4.65
N GLU A 38 11.99 -1.80 3.77
CA GLU A 38 13.13 -0.92 4.02
C GLU A 38 12.82 0.14 5.10
N ILE A 39 11.58 0.62 5.18
CA ILE A 39 11.12 1.54 6.24
C ILE A 39 11.20 0.83 7.60
N ASP A 40 10.67 -0.39 7.70
CA ASP A 40 10.72 -1.21 8.91
C ASP A 40 12.16 -1.44 9.38
N LEU A 41 13.09 -1.63 8.43
CA LEU A 41 14.51 -1.77 8.74
C LEU A 41 15.16 -0.47 9.25
N ILE A 42 14.66 0.71 8.86
CA ILE A 42 15.10 2.00 9.42
C ILE A 42 14.61 2.11 10.88
N GLN A 43 13.32 1.84 11.11
CA GLN A 43 12.72 1.87 12.45
C GLN A 43 13.38 0.87 13.41
N LYS A 44 13.73 -0.34 12.95
CA LYS A 44 14.49 -1.33 13.74
C LYS A 44 15.88 -0.87 14.17
N ARG A 45 16.43 0.17 13.54
CA ARG A 45 17.66 0.83 13.98
C ARG A 45 17.41 1.93 15.03
N GLY A 46 16.18 2.13 15.46
CA GLY A 46 15.78 3.21 16.36
C GLY A 46 15.74 4.58 15.70
N ILE A 47 15.66 4.65 14.36
CA ILE A 47 15.54 5.88 13.59
C ILE A 47 14.05 6.13 13.34
N PRO A 48 13.45 7.20 13.89
CA PRO A 48 12.04 7.49 13.70
C PRO A 48 11.75 7.85 12.23
N VAL A 49 10.61 7.31 11.75
CA VAL A 49 10.09 7.58 10.41
C VAL A 49 8.73 8.25 10.53
N ILE A 50 8.65 9.49 10.10
CA ILE A 50 7.43 10.30 10.15
C ILE A 50 6.86 10.41 8.74
N ALA A 51 5.60 10.00 8.55
CA ALA A 51 4.91 10.17 7.28
C ALA A 51 4.26 11.56 7.19
N SER A 52 4.37 12.19 6.02
CA SER A 52 3.64 13.42 5.68
C SER A 52 2.90 13.20 4.37
N TYR A 53 1.57 13.32 4.40
CA TYR A 53 0.72 13.06 3.25
C TYR A 53 0.56 14.30 2.37
N GLY A 54 0.58 14.07 1.04
CA GLY A 54 0.21 15.06 0.02
C GLY A 54 -1.27 15.03 -0.29
N ASP A 55 -1.61 15.11 -1.57
CA ASP A 55 -2.99 15.02 -2.03
C ASP A 55 -3.57 13.61 -1.87
N TYR A 56 -2.70 12.61 -2.02
CA TYR A 56 -3.05 11.18 -1.95
C TYR A 56 -2.08 10.40 -1.06
N ALA A 57 -2.61 9.56 -0.20
CA ALA A 57 -1.86 8.53 0.51
C ALA A 57 -2.79 7.32 0.71
N ALA A 58 -3.13 6.65 -0.38
CA ALA A 58 -4.20 5.65 -0.42
C ALA A 58 -3.68 4.28 -0.89
N SER A 59 -4.36 3.20 -0.49
CA SER A 59 -4.02 1.84 -0.91
C SER A 59 -2.54 1.52 -0.66
N GLY A 60 -1.75 1.20 -1.68
CA GLY A 60 -0.30 1.00 -1.54
C GLY A 60 0.45 2.19 -0.93
N GLY A 61 -0.06 3.44 -1.08
CA GLY A 61 0.47 4.63 -0.42
C GLY A 61 0.24 4.60 1.09
N TYR A 62 -0.92 4.11 1.54
CA TYR A 62 -1.20 3.89 2.95
C TYR A 62 -0.42 2.67 3.50
N TRP A 63 -0.33 1.58 2.72
CA TRP A 63 0.46 0.40 3.05
C TRP A 63 1.89 0.72 3.51
N ILE A 64 2.59 1.58 2.77
CA ILE A 64 3.99 1.91 3.07
C ILE A 64 4.17 2.79 4.31
N SER A 65 3.11 3.41 4.80
CA SER A 65 3.18 4.44 5.83
C SER A 65 2.36 4.16 7.09
N ALA A 66 1.46 3.17 7.06
CA ALA A 66 0.55 2.86 8.18
C ALA A 66 1.28 2.54 9.50
N ASN A 67 2.52 2.02 9.43
CA ASN A 67 3.36 1.69 10.59
C ASN A 67 4.45 2.76 10.88
N CYS A 68 4.39 3.94 10.25
CA CYS A 68 5.29 5.04 10.62
C CYS A 68 5.02 5.52 12.04
N ASP A 69 6.05 6.03 12.71
CA ASP A 69 5.98 6.45 14.12
C ASP A 69 5.02 7.63 14.33
N LYS A 70 4.80 8.43 13.31
CA LYS A 70 3.79 9.51 13.29
C LYS A 70 3.33 9.75 11.86
N ILE A 71 2.05 10.02 11.68
CA ILE A 71 1.44 10.32 10.37
C ILE A 71 0.76 11.68 10.40
N TYR A 72 1.28 12.62 9.62
CA TYR A 72 0.68 13.92 9.35
C TYR A 72 -0.09 13.88 8.04
N SER A 73 -1.28 14.43 8.01
CA SER A 73 -2.13 14.53 6.81
C SER A 73 -2.69 15.94 6.65
N ASN A 74 -2.83 16.42 5.42
CA ASN A 74 -3.70 17.57 5.19
C ASN A 74 -5.16 17.15 5.38
N ALA A 75 -6.03 18.06 5.80
CA ALA A 75 -7.44 17.75 6.03
C ALA A 75 -8.15 17.20 4.78
N THR A 76 -7.72 17.62 3.60
CA THR A 76 -8.29 17.27 2.29
C THR A 76 -7.57 16.11 1.58
N THR A 77 -6.50 15.56 2.15
CA THR A 77 -5.82 14.37 1.60
C THR A 77 -6.80 13.23 1.41
N LEU A 78 -6.74 12.55 0.29
CA LEU A 78 -7.45 11.28 0.10
C LEU A 78 -6.57 10.12 0.55
N THR A 79 -7.05 9.39 1.58
CA THR A 79 -6.28 8.31 2.21
C THR A 79 -7.15 7.08 2.48
N GLY A 80 -6.62 6.11 3.22
CA GLY A 80 -7.29 4.82 3.42
C GLY A 80 -7.22 3.97 2.18
N SER A 81 -8.35 3.71 1.53
CA SER A 81 -8.46 2.74 0.42
C SER A 81 -7.78 1.42 0.78
N ILE A 82 -8.02 0.98 2.04
CA ILE A 82 -7.52 -0.30 2.57
C ILE A 82 -8.35 -1.39 1.92
N GLY A 83 -7.88 -1.84 0.76
CA GLY A 83 -8.57 -2.78 -0.09
C GLY A 83 -7.68 -3.31 -1.19
N VAL A 84 -8.11 -4.42 -1.79
CA VAL A 84 -7.40 -5.11 -2.86
C VAL A 84 -8.39 -5.47 -3.95
N PHE A 85 -8.00 -5.26 -5.20
CA PHE A 85 -8.74 -5.75 -6.34
C PHE A 85 -7.79 -6.31 -7.39
N SER A 86 -8.30 -7.22 -8.20
CA SER A 86 -7.61 -7.72 -9.39
C SER A 86 -8.46 -7.45 -10.63
N MET A 87 -7.82 -7.06 -11.71
CA MET A 87 -8.47 -6.87 -13.02
C MET A 87 -7.95 -7.92 -13.98
N ILE A 88 -8.85 -8.76 -14.49
CA ILE A 88 -8.50 -9.85 -15.39
C ILE A 88 -9.27 -9.60 -16.70
N PRO A 89 -8.65 -8.97 -17.71
CA PRO A 89 -9.30 -8.73 -18.99
C PRO A 89 -9.37 -10.02 -19.82
N ASP A 90 -10.48 -10.21 -20.52
CA ASP A 90 -10.65 -11.23 -21.55
C ASP A 90 -11.04 -10.54 -22.86
N ILE A 91 -10.20 -10.67 -23.87
CA ILE A 91 -10.41 -10.10 -25.20
C ILE A 91 -10.74 -11.16 -26.27
N SER A 92 -10.86 -12.42 -25.87
CA SER A 92 -11.06 -13.56 -26.80
C SER A 92 -12.30 -13.40 -27.69
N GLY A 93 -13.41 -12.95 -27.11
CA GLY A 93 -14.64 -12.67 -27.86
C GLY A 93 -14.45 -11.57 -28.92
N THR A 94 -13.77 -10.47 -28.56
CA THR A 94 -13.46 -9.40 -29.53
C THR A 94 -12.58 -9.90 -30.67
N LEU A 95 -11.54 -10.67 -30.36
CA LEU A 95 -10.66 -11.24 -31.40
C LEU A 95 -11.42 -12.17 -32.34
N LYS A 96 -12.24 -13.07 -31.79
CA LYS A 96 -13.01 -14.03 -32.59
C LYS A 96 -14.09 -13.35 -33.39
N ASP A 97 -14.94 -12.53 -32.77
CA ASP A 97 -16.20 -12.09 -33.38
C ASP A 97 -16.06 -10.77 -34.16
N LYS A 98 -15.06 -9.95 -33.86
CA LYS A 98 -14.83 -8.65 -34.51
C LYS A 98 -13.61 -8.64 -35.41
N VAL A 99 -12.54 -9.29 -34.99
CA VAL A 99 -11.26 -9.29 -35.75
C VAL A 99 -11.10 -10.58 -36.56
N HIS A 100 -11.93 -11.60 -36.33
CA HIS A 100 -11.88 -12.92 -36.98
C HIS A 100 -10.53 -13.65 -36.81
N VAL A 101 -9.89 -13.44 -35.65
CA VAL A 101 -8.66 -14.12 -35.25
C VAL A 101 -8.99 -15.22 -34.25
N ASN A 102 -8.63 -16.46 -34.57
CA ASN A 102 -8.71 -17.58 -33.65
C ASN A 102 -7.38 -17.81 -32.98
N ILE A 103 -7.40 -17.90 -31.65
CA ILE A 103 -6.22 -18.21 -30.81
C ILE A 103 -6.28 -19.69 -30.43
N THR A 104 -5.23 -20.43 -30.73
CA THR A 104 -5.06 -21.81 -30.31
C THR A 104 -3.90 -21.85 -29.30
N PRO A 105 -4.16 -22.02 -27.99
CA PRO A 105 -3.10 -22.07 -27.01
C PRO A 105 -2.34 -23.39 -27.10
N VAL A 106 -1.01 -23.33 -26.91
CA VAL A 106 -0.15 -24.50 -26.74
C VAL A 106 0.52 -24.38 -25.39
N ASN A 107 -0.05 -25.02 -24.40
CA ASN A 107 0.32 -24.87 -22.99
C ASN A 107 1.15 -26.06 -22.52
N SER A 108 2.11 -25.81 -21.63
CA SER A 108 2.89 -26.85 -20.93
C SER A 108 2.08 -27.58 -19.86
N ASN A 109 1.03 -26.91 -19.33
CA ASN A 109 0.06 -27.48 -18.38
C ASN A 109 -1.27 -26.74 -18.50
N LYS A 110 -2.29 -27.21 -17.77
CA LYS A 110 -3.69 -26.69 -17.85
C LYS A 110 -3.80 -25.18 -17.61
N HIS A 111 -3.01 -24.63 -16.68
CA HIS A 111 -3.12 -23.25 -16.21
C HIS A 111 -1.96 -22.33 -16.64
N ALA A 112 -1.15 -22.78 -17.61
CA ALA A 112 0.05 -22.02 -18.01
C ALA A 112 -0.25 -20.63 -18.58
N ASP A 113 -1.46 -20.40 -19.08
CA ASP A 113 -1.93 -19.16 -19.69
C ASP A 113 -2.97 -18.39 -18.86
N MET A 114 -3.14 -18.74 -17.56
CA MET A 114 -4.17 -18.13 -16.70
C MET A 114 -4.01 -16.61 -16.53
N TYR A 115 -2.80 -16.06 -16.67
CA TYR A 115 -2.56 -14.62 -16.65
C TYR A 115 -2.65 -13.97 -18.05
N GLY A 116 -3.04 -14.73 -19.06
CA GLY A 116 -3.28 -14.23 -20.40
C GLY A 116 -4.65 -13.55 -20.52
N MET A 117 -4.88 -12.90 -21.68
CA MET A 117 -6.14 -12.21 -21.99
C MET A 117 -6.91 -12.91 -23.14
N MET A 118 -6.45 -14.10 -23.56
CA MET A 118 -6.89 -14.73 -24.80
C MET A 118 -7.99 -15.77 -24.58
N ARG A 119 -8.41 -15.99 -23.36
CA ARG A 119 -9.54 -16.84 -22.95
C ARG A 119 -10.09 -16.41 -21.60
N PRO A 120 -11.36 -16.72 -21.29
CA PRO A 120 -11.86 -16.58 -19.92
C PRO A 120 -11.15 -17.55 -18.97
N LEU A 121 -11.09 -17.20 -17.70
CA LEU A 121 -10.62 -18.09 -16.65
C LEU A 121 -11.65 -19.17 -16.36
N ASP A 122 -11.20 -20.37 -16.03
CA ASP A 122 -12.06 -21.41 -15.46
C ASP A 122 -12.32 -21.16 -13.96
N GLN A 123 -13.26 -21.93 -13.35
CA GLN A 123 -13.64 -21.73 -11.96
C GLN A 123 -12.47 -21.91 -11.00
N ALA A 124 -11.60 -22.90 -11.23
CA ALA A 124 -10.44 -23.14 -10.37
C ALA A 124 -9.43 -21.97 -10.42
N GLU A 125 -9.28 -21.35 -11.59
CA GLU A 125 -8.44 -20.16 -11.77
C GLU A 125 -9.05 -18.93 -11.10
N LEU A 126 -10.37 -18.76 -11.17
CA LEU A 126 -11.10 -17.70 -10.46
C LEU A 126 -10.98 -17.88 -8.95
N ASP A 127 -11.15 -19.10 -8.43
CA ASP A 127 -11.01 -19.42 -7.01
C ASP A 127 -9.58 -19.12 -6.51
N TYR A 128 -8.56 -19.45 -7.32
CA TYR A 128 -7.18 -19.12 -7.02
C TYR A 128 -6.93 -17.61 -6.96
N MET A 129 -7.48 -16.85 -7.91
CA MET A 129 -7.35 -15.39 -7.94
C MET A 129 -8.06 -14.75 -6.74
N GLN A 130 -9.26 -15.27 -6.39
CA GLN A 130 -10.02 -14.81 -5.22
C GLN A 130 -9.24 -15.06 -3.93
N ALA A 131 -8.73 -16.26 -3.72
CA ALA A 131 -7.89 -16.58 -2.56
C ALA A 131 -6.63 -15.71 -2.47
N SER A 132 -6.03 -15.37 -3.62
CA SER A 132 -4.88 -14.46 -3.67
C SER A 132 -5.23 -13.05 -3.20
N VAL A 133 -6.38 -12.51 -3.64
CA VAL A 133 -6.88 -11.19 -3.21
C VAL A 133 -7.19 -11.19 -1.72
N GLU A 134 -7.86 -12.21 -1.22
CA GLU A 134 -8.19 -12.37 0.21
C GLU A 134 -6.94 -12.41 1.08
N ASN A 135 -5.94 -13.20 0.72
CA ASN A 135 -4.66 -13.25 1.42
C ASN A 135 -3.94 -11.89 1.49
N ILE A 136 -4.01 -11.10 0.41
CA ILE A 136 -3.42 -9.77 0.39
C ILE A 136 -4.22 -8.81 1.27
N TYR A 137 -5.56 -8.93 1.27
CA TYR A 137 -6.43 -8.11 2.11
C TYR A 137 -6.21 -8.40 3.59
N GLU A 138 -6.11 -9.66 3.99
CA GLU A 138 -5.77 -10.06 5.36
C GLU A 138 -4.42 -9.48 5.82
N LYS A 139 -3.41 -9.51 4.95
CA LYS A 139 -2.12 -8.87 5.24
C LYS A 139 -2.25 -7.37 5.40
N PHE A 140 -3.06 -6.72 4.57
CA PHE A 140 -3.23 -5.28 4.63
C PHE A 140 -3.94 -4.85 5.91
N THR A 141 -5.05 -5.50 6.26
CA THR A 141 -5.77 -5.22 7.50
C THR A 141 -4.94 -5.53 8.74
N GLY A 142 -4.16 -6.61 8.71
CA GLY A 142 -3.23 -6.97 9.77
C GLY A 142 -2.12 -5.94 9.97
N LEU A 143 -1.51 -5.48 8.91
CA LEU A 143 -0.47 -4.44 8.95
C LEU A 143 -1.01 -3.10 9.47
N VAL A 144 -2.24 -2.73 9.09
CA VAL A 144 -2.89 -1.51 9.60
C VAL A 144 -3.24 -1.68 11.08
N ALA A 145 -3.77 -2.83 11.47
CA ALA A 145 -4.08 -3.14 12.86
C ALA A 145 -2.83 -2.99 13.76
N GLU A 146 -1.69 -3.53 13.33
CA GLU A 146 -0.41 -3.39 14.01
C GLU A 146 0.05 -1.92 14.10
N GLY A 147 0.05 -1.21 12.97
CA GLY A 147 0.58 0.16 12.90
C GLY A 147 -0.32 1.22 13.55
N ARG A 148 -1.60 0.93 13.74
CA ARG A 148 -2.58 1.87 14.30
C ARG A 148 -3.12 1.45 15.67
N ASP A 149 -2.53 0.42 16.28
CA ASP A 149 -2.97 -0.15 17.58
C ASP A 149 -4.48 -0.46 17.60
N MET A 150 -4.96 -1.07 16.52
CA MET A 150 -6.36 -1.45 16.33
C MET A 150 -6.51 -2.97 16.26
N THR A 151 -7.71 -3.49 16.48
CA THR A 151 -8.01 -4.89 16.16
C THR A 151 -8.30 -5.06 14.67
N VAL A 152 -7.99 -6.23 14.10
CA VAL A 152 -8.30 -6.51 12.68
C VAL A 152 -9.79 -6.31 12.35
N PRO A 153 -10.76 -6.75 13.18
CA PRO A 153 -12.17 -6.43 12.95
C PRO A 153 -12.48 -4.94 12.92
N ALA A 154 -11.88 -4.12 13.81
CA ALA A 154 -12.08 -2.67 13.82
C ALA A 154 -11.50 -2.02 12.54
N VAL A 155 -10.38 -2.52 12.06
CA VAL A 155 -9.83 -2.08 10.77
C VAL A 155 -10.77 -2.47 9.63
N ASP A 156 -11.33 -3.68 9.61
CA ASP A 156 -12.23 -4.14 8.56
C ASP A 156 -13.49 -3.26 8.45
N GLU A 157 -14.04 -2.80 9.57
CA GLU A 157 -15.19 -1.88 9.58
C GLU A 157 -14.95 -0.57 8.84
N ILE A 158 -13.72 -0.06 8.82
CA ILE A 158 -13.32 1.18 8.14
C ILE A 158 -12.55 0.95 6.83
N ALA A 159 -12.24 -0.29 6.52
CA ALA A 159 -11.50 -0.73 5.32
C ALA A 159 -12.43 -1.00 4.12
N GLN A 160 -12.31 -2.16 3.50
CA GLN A 160 -13.11 -2.62 2.33
C GLN A 160 -12.99 -1.66 1.13
N GLY A 161 -11.81 -1.04 0.98
CA GLY A 161 -11.52 -0.11 -0.10
C GLY A 161 -12.10 1.30 0.07
N ARG A 162 -12.71 1.62 1.21
CA ARG A 162 -13.24 2.98 1.46
C ARG A 162 -12.11 4.00 1.47
N VAL A 163 -12.39 5.15 0.86
CA VAL A 163 -11.50 6.30 0.82
C VAL A 163 -12.01 7.34 1.81
N TRP A 164 -11.10 7.91 2.58
CA TRP A 164 -11.37 8.89 3.60
C TRP A 164 -10.64 10.19 3.30
N THR A 165 -11.20 11.32 3.69
CA THR A 165 -10.41 12.55 3.78
C THR A 165 -9.46 12.48 4.96
N GLY A 166 -8.39 13.29 4.96
CA GLY A 166 -7.47 13.36 6.11
C GLY A 166 -8.16 13.72 7.42
N ALA A 167 -9.18 14.59 7.37
CA ALA A 167 -9.97 14.95 8.54
C ALA A 167 -10.78 13.75 9.08
N GLU A 168 -11.43 12.98 8.21
CA GLU A 168 -12.13 11.75 8.60
C GLU A 168 -11.16 10.68 9.07
N ALA A 169 -10.02 10.54 8.40
CA ALA A 169 -8.96 9.59 8.77
C ALA A 169 -8.39 9.85 10.17
N LEU A 170 -8.28 11.12 10.58
CA LEU A 170 -7.94 11.49 11.95
C LEU A 170 -9.02 11.02 12.94
N ALA A 171 -10.29 11.24 12.63
CA ALA A 171 -11.40 10.86 13.51
C ALA A 171 -11.51 9.35 13.72
N ILE A 172 -11.09 8.54 12.73
CA ILE A 172 -11.15 7.07 12.80
C ILE A 172 -9.78 6.42 13.13
N GLY A 173 -8.76 7.22 13.46
CA GLY A 173 -7.45 6.72 13.91
C GLY A 173 -6.49 6.27 12.81
N LEU A 174 -6.77 6.54 11.55
CA LEU A 174 -5.87 6.18 10.43
C LEU A 174 -4.70 7.14 10.26
N VAL A 175 -4.77 8.36 10.79
CA VAL A 175 -3.67 9.33 10.86
C VAL A 175 -3.62 9.94 12.25
N ASP A 176 -2.49 10.55 12.62
CA ASP A 176 -2.26 11.03 13.98
C ASP A 176 -2.56 12.51 14.14
N GLU A 177 -2.37 13.31 13.08
CA GLU A 177 -2.50 14.76 13.17
C GLU A 177 -2.76 15.40 11.80
N ILE A 178 -3.55 16.48 11.81
CA ILE A 178 -3.67 17.34 10.64
C ILE A 178 -2.50 18.33 10.66
N GLY A 179 -1.69 18.30 9.62
CA GLY A 179 -0.50 19.15 9.52
C GLY A 179 0.18 19.05 8.15
N THR A 180 1.18 19.88 7.99
CA THR A 180 1.98 20.04 6.76
C THR A 180 3.25 19.19 6.81
N ILE A 181 4.07 19.29 5.78
CA ILE A 181 5.40 18.68 5.78
C ILE A 181 6.34 19.38 6.76
N GLU A 182 6.15 20.67 6.98
CA GLU A 182 6.92 21.49 7.93
C GLU A 182 6.67 21.02 9.37
N ASP A 183 5.41 20.67 9.70
CA ASP A 183 5.04 20.11 11.01
C ASP A 183 5.71 18.75 11.21
N ALA A 184 5.69 17.89 10.19
CA ALA A 184 6.36 16.60 10.23
C ALA A 184 7.89 16.72 10.40
N ILE A 185 8.53 17.71 9.76
CA ILE A 185 9.97 17.99 9.91
C ILE A 185 10.26 18.48 11.33
N THR A 186 9.44 19.39 11.84
CA THR A 186 9.58 19.94 13.20
C THR A 186 9.46 18.83 14.25
N TYR A 187 8.46 17.96 14.08
CA TYR A 187 8.29 16.80 14.95
C TYR A 187 9.49 15.84 14.86
N ALA A 188 9.96 15.52 13.65
CA ALA A 188 11.13 14.67 13.46
C ALA A 188 12.38 15.23 14.13
N ALA A 189 12.59 16.54 14.09
CA ALA A 189 13.70 17.20 14.76
C ALA A 189 13.57 17.08 16.30
N SER A 190 12.38 17.29 16.86
CA SER A 190 12.13 17.15 18.28
C SER A 190 12.31 15.72 18.81
N ALA A 191 11.96 14.73 17.97
CA ALA A 191 12.13 13.31 18.33
C ALA A 191 13.60 12.91 18.45
N ILE A 192 14.52 13.60 17.78
CA ILE A 192 15.97 13.38 17.89
C ILE A 192 16.50 13.98 19.22
N ASP A 193 16.02 15.15 19.61
CA ASP A 193 16.49 15.85 20.81
C ASP A 193 16.03 15.17 22.11
N GLY A 194 14.94 14.41 22.09
CA GLY A 194 14.45 13.60 23.22
C GLY A 194 15.26 12.32 23.50
N VAL A 195 16.21 11.99 22.64
CA VAL A 195 17.09 10.79 22.75
C VAL A 195 18.48 11.13 23.32
N ARG A 196 18.67 12.33 23.83
CA ARG A 196 19.92 12.74 24.52
C ARG A 196 19.92 12.40 26.01
#